data_2607bb3393516e0a02851bf487b903ff
#
_entry.id   2607bb3393516e0a02851bf487b903ff
#
_cell.length_a   1.000
_cell.length_b   1.000
_cell.length_c   1.000
_cell.angle_alpha   90.00
_cell.angle_beta   90.00
_cell.angle_gamma   90.00
#
_symmetry.space_group_name_H-M   'P 1'
#
loop_
_entity.id
_entity.type
_entity.pdbx_description
1 polymer ?
#
loop_
_entity_poly.entity_id
_entity_poly.type
_entity_poly.pdbx_seq_one_letter_code
_entity_poly.pdbx_strand_id
1 'polypeptide(L)'
;MLKLPLSYSTFGLTKLSVIEAIHAVADAGYEGIELAFHKTHFNPFNITDQLLGDIRAALRERGIVPACISSPTHFFTDERPHEPSLFCTDIAGRKQRIDLIRRAVKVAQAV
;
A
#
# COMPACT_ATOMS: atom_id res chain seq x y z
N MET A 1 -29.10 8.69 -9.15
CA MET A 1 -27.74 9.23 -9.26
C MET A 1 -26.75 8.14 -8.87
N LEU A 2 -25.73 7.93 -9.67
CA LEU A 2 -24.67 6.99 -9.35
C LEU A 2 -23.84 7.56 -8.19
N LYS A 3 -23.84 6.89 -7.04
CA LYS A 3 -22.96 7.27 -5.91
C LYS A 3 -21.63 6.53 -6.13
N LEU A 4 -20.55 7.29 -6.34
CA LEU A 4 -19.21 6.75 -6.41
C LEU A 4 -18.66 6.63 -4.97
N PRO A 5 -18.09 5.46 -4.61
CA PRO A 5 -17.44 5.30 -3.31
C PRO A 5 -16.19 6.18 -3.22
N LEU A 6 -16.00 6.83 -2.06
CA LEU A 6 -14.82 7.61 -1.78
C LEU A 6 -13.78 6.75 -1.09
N SER A 7 -12.53 6.85 -1.57
CA SER A 7 -11.38 6.14 -1.00
C SER A 7 -10.34 7.13 -0.48
N TYR A 8 -9.61 6.73 0.56
CA TYR A 8 -8.50 7.49 1.10
C TYR A 8 -7.20 6.67 1.05
N SER A 9 -6.08 7.35 0.76
CA SER A 9 -4.77 6.71 0.73
C SER A 9 -4.11 6.67 2.11
N THR A 10 -3.61 5.50 2.50
CA THR A 10 -2.84 5.36 3.74
C THR A 10 -1.49 6.09 3.69
N PHE A 11 -1.09 6.60 2.53
CA PHE A 11 0.12 7.42 2.41
C PHE A 11 0.08 8.68 3.28
N GLY A 12 -1.11 9.22 3.56
CA GLY A 12 -1.32 10.31 4.51
C GLY A 12 -1.28 9.89 6.00
N LEU A 13 -1.19 8.59 6.29
CA LEU A 13 -1.31 8.01 7.63
C LEU A 13 -0.10 7.16 8.04
N THR A 14 1.08 7.46 7.50
CA THR A 14 2.30 6.65 7.67
C THR A 14 2.86 6.60 9.10
N LYS A 15 2.32 7.41 10.01
CA LYS A 15 2.62 7.34 11.45
C LYS A 15 1.83 6.24 12.18
N LEU A 16 0.77 5.74 11.57
CA LEU A 16 -0.05 4.64 12.07
C LEU A 16 0.44 3.32 11.48
N SER A 17 0.16 2.20 12.13
CA SER A 17 0.25 0.89 11.46
C SER A 17 -0.82 0.80 10.37
N VAL A 18 -0.66 -0.14 9.43
CA VAL A 18 -1.65 -0.33 8.36
C VAL A 18 -3.04 -0.70 8.92
N ILE A 19 -3.09 -1.47 10.01
CA ILE A 19 -4.35 -1.84 10.66
C ILE A 19 -5.02 -0.63 11.29
N GLU A 20 -4.28 0.18 12.06
CA GLU A 20 -4.78 1.43 12.63
C GLU A 20 -5.27 2.41 11.55
N ALA A 21 -4.56 2.48 10.42
CA ALA A 21 -4.95 3.31 9.30
C ALA A 21 -6.26 2.84 8.66
N ILE A 22 -6.50 1.53 8.52
CA ILE A 22 -7.77 0.98 8.05
C ILE A 22 -8.92 1.43 8.97
N HIS A 23 -8.75 1.31 10.27
CA HIS A 23 -9.77 1.75 11.23
C HIS A 23 -10.00 3.26 11.17
N ALA A 24 -8.94 4.06 11.09
CA ALA A 24 -9.05 5.52 10.99
C ALA A 24 -9.79 5.98 9.72
N VAL A 25 -9.50 5.35 8.57
CA VAL A 25 -10.18 5.63 7.29
C VAL A 25 -11.66 5.28 7.40
N ALA A 26 -12.00 4.15 8.01
CA ALA A 26 -13.39 3.74 8.23
C ALA A 26 -14.11 4.70 9.19
N ASP A 27 -13.47 5.10 10.30
CA ASP A 27 -14.04 6.06 11.26
C ASP A 27 -14.31 7.43 10.63
N ALA A 28 -13.51 7.83 9.64
CA ALA A 28 -13.72 9.05 8.86
C ALA A 28 -14.87 8.93 7.82
N GLY A 29 -15.47 7.76 7.67
CA GLY A 29 -16.63 7.54 6.79
C GLY A 29 -16.28 7.23 5.34
N TYR A 30 -15.03 6.91 5.01
CA TYR A 30 -14.66 6.44 3.67
C TYR A 30 -15.14 5.02 3.44
N GLU A 31 -15.50 4.71 2.19
CA GLU A 31 -15.98 3.39 1.78
C GLU A 31 -14.86 2.53 1.18
N GLY A 32 -13.76 3.16 0.76
CA GLY A 32 -12.61 2.49 0.17
C GLY A 32 -11.28 3.00 0.72
N ILE A 33 -10.23 2.24 0.44
CA ILE A 33 -8.89 2.54 0.90
C ILE A 33 -7.85 2.19 -0.18
N GLU A 34 -6.86 3.07 -0.36
CA GLU A 34 -5.62 2.74 -1.04
C GLU A 34 -4.58 2.35 0.02
N LEU A 35 -4.05 1.14 -0.09
CA LEU A 35 -2.97 0.67 0.78
C LEU A 35 -1.62 1.05 0.15
N ALA A 36 -0.91 1.99 0.77
CA ALA A 36 0.35 2.52 0.26
C ALA A 36 1.55 1.87 0.94
N PHE A 37 2.51 1.41 0.15
CA PHE A 37 3.78 0.94 0.70
C PHE A 37 4.59 2.12 1.27
N HIS A 38 5.12 1.90 2.46
CA HIS A 38 6.00 2.84 3.14
C HIS A 38 6.91 2.08 4.09
N LYS A 39 8.15 2.55 4.26
CA LYS A 39 9.18 1.85 5.06
C LYS A 39 8.75 1.52 6.49
N THR A 40 7.99 2.41 7.12
CA THR A 40 7.58 2.30 8.53
C THR A 40 6.12 1.92 8.73
N HIS A 41 5.30 2.01 7.70
CA HIS A 41 3.85 1.81 7.77
C HIS A 41 3.43 0.46 7.19
N PHE A 42 3.76 0.21 5.94
CA PHE A 42 3.43 -1.02 5.21
C PHE A 42 4.59 -1.38 4.29
N ASN A 43 5.59 -2.05 4.85
CA ASN A 43 6.82 -2.38 4.13
C ASN A 43 6.68 -3.71 3.40
N PRO A 44 6.70 -3.73 2.05
CA PRO A 44 6.47 -4.94 1.26
C PRO A 44 7.57 -6.01 1.43
N PHE A 45 8.71 -5.64 1.99
CA PHE A 45 9.80 -6.60 2.28
C PHE A 45 9.64 -7.30 3.63
N ASN A 46 8.73 -6.85 4.48
CA ASN A 46 8.48 -7.40 5.82
C ASN A 46 7.06 -7.94 5.98
N ILE A 47 6.31 -8.11 4.89
CA ILE A 47 4.93 -8.62 4.95
C ILE A 47 4.95 -10.12 5.25
N THR A 48 4.13 -10.50 6.24
CA THR A 48 3.89 -11.90 6.61
C THR A 48 2.47 -12.30 6.22
N ASP A 49 2.22 -13.61 6.12
CA ASP A 49 0.87 -14.14 5.88
C ASP A 49 -0.09 -13.75 7.01
N GLN A 50 0.42 -13.68 8.24
CA GLN A 50 -0.35 -13.21 9.40
C GLN A 50 -0.82 -11.77 9.19
N LEU A 51 0.07 -10.85 8.80
CA LEU A 51 -0.27 -9.45 8.56
C LEU A 51 -1.31 -9.33 7.44
N LEU A 52 -1.16 -10.07 6.35
CA LEU A 52 -2.15 -10.08 5.26
C LEU A 52 -3.51 -10.60 5.74
N GLY A 53 -3.52 -11.60 6.62
CA GLY A 53 -4.73 -12.09 7.27
C GLY A 53 -5.39 -11.03 8.13
N ASP A 54 -4.62 -10.31 8.93
CA ASP A 54 -5.09 -9.24 9.79
C ASP A 54 -5.66 -8.06 8.99
N ILE A 55 -5.00 -7.69 7.88
CA ILE A 55 -5.51 -6.68 6.95
C ILE A 55 -6.87 -7.09 6.37
N ARG A 56 -6.99 -8.33 5.86
CA ARG A 56 -8.28 -8.84 5.33
C ARG A 56 -9.37 -8.81 6.39
N ALA A 57 -9.04 -9.21 7.62
CA ALA A 57 -9.98 -9.20 8.73
C ALA A 57 -10.46 -7.77 9.05
N ALA A 58 -9.54 -6.83 9.17
CA ALA A 58 -9.86 -5.43 9.44
C ALA A 58 -10.71 -4.79 8.34
N LEU A 59 -10.36 -5.01 7.06
CA LEU A 59 -11.14 -4.52 5.91
C LEU A 59 -12.57 -5.07 5.94
N ARG A 60 -12.72 -6.36 6.19
CA ARG A 60 -14.04 -7.03 6.26
C ARG A 60 -14.86 -6.54 7.44
N GLU A 61 -14.26 -6.46 8.63
CA GLU A 61 -14.91 -5.99 9.85
C GLU A 61 -15.46 -4.57 9.69
N ARG A 62 -14.70 -3.71 9.02
CA ARG A 62 -15.08 -2.31 8.81
C ARG A 62 -15.87 -2.06 7.53
N GLY A 63 -16.07 -3.08 6.69
CA GLY A 63 -16.77 -2.92 5.42
C GLY A 63 -16.05 -2.00 4.41
N ILE A 64 -14.73 -1.89 4.51
CA ILE A 64 -13.88 -1.06 3.63
C ILE A 64 -13.41 -1.89 2.45
N VAL A 65 -13.52 -1.33 1.25
CA VAL A 65 -13.07 -1.96 0.01
C VAL A 65 -11.64 -1.52 -0.32
N PRO A 66 -10.68 -2.45 -0.48
CA PRO A 66 -9.35 -2.09 -0.97
C PRO A 66 -9.46 -1.67 -2.44
N ALA A 67 -9.24 -0.39 -2.72
CA ALA A 67 -9.37 0.18 -4.06
C ALA A 67 -8.12 -0.06 -4.92
N CYS A 68 -6.93 0.09 -4.32
CA CYS A 68 -5.66 -0.19 -4.98
C CYS A 68 -4.51 -0.36 -3.99
N ILE A 69 -3.39 -0.87 -4.49
CA ILE A 69 -2.10 -0.89 -3.79
C ILE A 69 -1.20 0.14 -4.45
N SER A 70 -0.68 1.07 -3.67
CA SER A 70 0.27 2.07 -4.16
C SER A 70 1.71 1.63 -3.87
N SER A 71 2.54 1.57 -4.91
CA SER A 71 3.98 1.38 -4.81
C SER A 71 4.68 2.71 -5.11
N PRO A 72 4.94 3.54 -4.09
CA PRO A 72 5.39 4.91 -4.28
C PRO A 72 6.82 4.98 -4.84
N THR A 73 7.09 6.05 -5.57
CA THR A 73 8.40 6.30 -6.20
C THR A 73 9.50 6.56 -5.17
N HIS A 74 9.14 7.12 -4.01
CA HIS A 74 10.08 7.46 -2.93
C HIS A 74 10.49 6.28 -2.03
N PHE A 75 10.19 5.07 -2.40
CA PHE A 75 10.36 3.93 -1.51
C PHE A 75 11.82 3.60 -1.20
N PHE A 76 12.71 3.68 -2.18
CA PHE A 76 14.09 3.22 -2.03
C PHE A 76 15.05 4.29 -1.51
N THR A 77 14.90 5.54 -1.94
CA THR A 77 15.78 6.63 -1.56
C THR A 77 15.03 7.96 -1.48
N ASP A 78 15.36 8.76 -0.49
CA ASP A 78 14.79 10.09 -0.30
C ASP A 78 15.53 11.14 -1.16
N GLU A 79 16.80 10.88 -1.52
CA GLU A 79 17.62 11.80 -2.33
C GLU A 79 17.21 11.82 -3.80
N ARG A 80 16.77 10.66 -4.32
CA ARG A 80 16.33 10.50 -5.72
C ARG A 80 14.99 9.76 -5.73
N PRO A 81 13.89 10.48 -5.54
CA PRO A 81 12.60 9.88 -5.25
C PRO A 81 12.09 8.91 -6.33
N HIS A 82 12.51 9.07 -7.58
CA HIS A 82 12.08 8.19 -8.67
C HIS A 82 13.05 7.03 -8.96
N GLU A 83 14.19 6.99 -8.26
CA GLU A 83 15.21 5.98 -8.48
C GLU A 83 15.18 4.87 -7.39
N PRO A 84 15.57 3.64 -7.77
CA PRO A 84 15.73 3.18 -9.15
C PRO A 84 14.39 3.10 -9.87
N SER A 85 14.36 3.54 -11.13
CA SER A 85 13.17 3.48 -12.00
C SER A 85 13.23 2.27 -12.95
N LEU A 86 12.16 2.04 -13.70
CA LEU A 86 12.16 1.03 -14.78
C LEU A 86 13.08 1.42 -15.95
N PHE A 87 13.40 2.71 -16.07
CA PHE A 87 14.31 3.26 -17.09
C PHE A 87 15.76 3.39 -16.61
N CYS A 88 16.04 3.00 -15.37
CA CYS A 88 17.39 2.99 -14.82
C CYS A 88 18.33 2.18 -15.69
N THR A 89 19.50 2.72 -16.00
CA THR A 89 20.52 2.01 -16.79
C THR A 89 21.15 0.85 -16.05
N ASP A 90 21.17 0.93 -14.70
CA ASP A 90 21.63 -0.15 -13.86
C ASP A 90 20.59 -1.30 -13.81
N ILE A 91 21.03 -2.49 -14.24
CA ILE A 91 20.18 -3.68 -14.25
C ILE A 91 19.72 -4.09 -12.86
N ALA A 92 20.58 -3.95 -11.85
CA ALA A 92 20.22 -4.28 -10.46
C ALA A 92 19.13 -3.34 -9.93
N GLY A 93 19.21 -2.05 -10.24
CA GLY A 93 18.18 -1.07 -9.89
C GLY A 93 16.84 -1.37 -10.55
N ARG A 94 16.83 -1.71 -11.85
CA ARG A 94 15.59 -2.13 -12.53
C ARG A 94 14.96 -3.37 -11.88
N LYS A 95 15.78 -4.36 -11.50
CA LYS A 95 15.29 -5.56 -10.80
C LYS A 95 14.64 -5.22 -9.46
N GLN A 96 15.23 -4.30 -8.69
CA GLN A 96 14.64 -3.82 -7.42
C GLN A 96 13.24 -3.21 -7.66
N ARG A 97 13.10 -2.35 -8.66
CA ARG A 97 11.80 -1.73 -8.99
C ARG A 97 10.78 -2.78 -9.45
N ILE A 98 11.18 -3.74 -10.27
CA ILE A 98 10.31 -4.83 -10.71
C ILE A 98 9.89 -5.69 -9.52
N ASP A 99 10.79 -6.00 -8.59
CA ASP A 99 10.47 -6.79 -7.39
C ASP A 99 9.44 -6.07 -6.51
N LEU A 100 9.59 -4.76 -6.32
CA LEU A 100 8.61 -3.95 -5.59
C LEU A 100 7.21 -4.03 -6.24
N ILE A 101 7.13 -3.90 -7.56
CA ILE A 101 5.87 -3.99 -8.30
C ILE A 101 5.27 -5.41 -8.17
N ARG A 102 6.07 -6.46 -8.27
CA ARG A 102 5.61 -7.84 -8.09
C ARG A 102 5.05 -8.09 -6.69
N ARG A 103 5.67 -7.49 -5.66
CA ARG A 103 5.16 -7.56 -4.29
C ARG A 103 3.81 -6.84 -4.16
N ALA A 104 3.65 -5.70 -4.80
CA ALA A 104 2.36 -4.99 -4.85
C ALA A 104 1.26 -5.86 -5.47
N VAL A 105 1.55 -6.54 -6.59
CA VAL A 105 0.60 -7.46 -7.23
C VAL A 105 0.22 -8.61 -6.30
N LYS A 106 1.20 -9.21 -5.60
CA LYS A 106 0.92 -10.29 -4.63
C LYS A 106 0.03 -9.82 -3.48
N VAL A 107 0.29 -8.62 -2.95
CA VAL A 107 -0.57 -8.04 -1.91
C VAL A 107 -1.97 -7.79 -2.44
N ALA A 108 -2.12 -7.21 -3.62
CA ALA A 108 -3.42 -6.97 -4.24
C ALA A 108 -4.23 -8.25 -4.47
N GLN A 109 -3.57 -9.38 -4.74
CA GLN A 109 -4.20 -10.69 -4.87
C GLN A 109 -4.62 -11.28 -3.51
N ALA A 110 -3.97 -10.85 -2.42
CA ALA A 110 -4.18 -11.40 -1.09
C ALA A 110 -5.24 -10.63 -0.27
N VAL A 111 -5.51 -9.39 -0.60
CA VAL A 111 -6.46 -8.53 0.12
C VAL A 111 -7.64 -8.14 -0.75
#